data_14324d4a5a57531b766f5b2c6084079f
#
_entry.id   14324d4a5a57531b766f5b2c6084079f
#
_cell.length_a   1.000
_cell.length_b   1.000
_cell.length_c   1.000
_cell.angle_alpha   90.00
_cell.angle_beta   90.00
_cell.angle_gamma   90.00
#
_symmetry.space_group_name_H-M   'P 1'
#
loop_
_entity.id
_entity.type
_entity.pdbx_description
1 polymer ?
#
loop_
_entity_poly.entity_id
_entity_poly.type
_entity_poly.pdbx_seq_one_letter_code
_entity_poly.pdbx_strand_id
1 'polypeptide(L)'
;PKGTFKDYVRDRADLNKDKPVIPAAALAGYTGSGPIQLWQFLLELLTDKSCQSFISWTGDGWEFKLSDPDEVARRWGKRKNKPKMNYEKLSRGLRYYYDKNIIHKTAGKRYVYRFVCDLQSLLGYTPEELHAMLDVKPDAD
;
A
#
# COMPACT_ATOMS: atom_id res chain seq x y z
N PRO A 1 -3.75 19.41 5.48
CA PRO A 1 -4.66 19.02 6.56
C PRO A 1 -3.92 18.89 7.88
N LYS A 2 -4.63 19.16 8.93
CA LYS A 2 -4.07 19.00 10.27
C LYS A 2 -4.17 17.55 10.72
N GLY A 3 -3.18 17.10 11.47
CA GLY A 3 -3.14 15.74 11.97
C GLY A 3 -2.64 14.76 10.94
N THR A 4 -3.01 13.51 11.14
CA THR A 4 -2.57 12.39 10.29
C THR A 4 -3.77 11.75 9.62
N PHE A 5 -3.50 10.82 8.68
CA PHE A 5 -4.56 10.04 8.09
C PHE A 5 -5.34 9.26 9.17
N LYS A 6 -4.65 8.73 10.17
CA LYS A 6 -5.29 8.03 11.29
C LYS A 6 -6.33 8.91 11.97
N ASP A 7 -5.99 10.17 12.23
CA ASP A 7 -6.94 11.12 12.82
C ASP A 7 -8.12 11.38 11.90
N TYR A 8 -7.84 11.49 10.59
CA TYR A 8 -8.88 11.75 9.59
C TYR A 8 -9.92 10.63 9.56
N VAL A 9 -9.49 9.36 9.57
CA VAL A 9 -10.44 8.24 9.51
C VAL A 9 -11.13 8.00 10.85
N ARG A 10 -10.49 8.36 11.99
CA ARG A 10 -11.14 8.23 13.28
C ARG A 10 -12.42 9.05 13.33
N ASP A 11 -12.44 10.20 12.68
CA ASP A 11 -13.62 11.06 12.65
C ASP A 11 -14.70 10.52 11.70
N ARG A 12 -14.44 9.40 11.03
CA ARG A 12 -15.37 8.73 10.13
C ARG A 12 -15.67 7.33 10.67
N ALA A 13 -16.25 7.29 11.87
CA ALA A 13 -16.42 6.06 12.65
C ALA A 13 -17.33 5.03 11.99
N ASP A 14 -18.02 5.39 10.92
CA ASP A 14 -18.87 4.48 10.18
C ASP A 14 -18.10 3.53 9.27
N LEU A 15 -16.77 3.65 9.19
CA LEU A 15 -15.98 2.77 8.36
C LEU A 15 -16.04 1.35 8.88
N ASN A 16 -16.25 0.42 7.97
CA ASN A 16 -16.42 -0.98 8.29
C ASN A 16 -15.11 -1.62 8.73
N LYS A 17 -15.15 -2.36 9.83
CA LYS A 17 -13.97 -3.01 10.40
C LYS A 17 -13.38 -4.09 9.50
N ASP A 18 -14.18 -4.65 8.60
CA ASP A 18 -13.73 -5.70 7.67
C ASP A 18 -13.10 -5.14 6.40
N LYS A 19 -13.01 -3.83 6.33
CA LYS A 19 -12.40 -3.15 5.19
C LYS A 19 -10.93 -2.87 5.46
N PRO A 20 -10.15 -2.46 4.43
CA PRO A 20 -8.75 -2.09 4.66
C PRO A 20 -8.63 -0.96 5.66
N VAL A 21 -7.54 -1.00 6.43
CA VAL A 21 -7.25 0.06 7.39
C VAL A 21 -7.05 1.40 6.66
N ILE A 22 -6.47 1.35 5.46
CA ILE A 22 -6.19 2.54 4.68
C ILE A 22 -6.84 2.41 3.30
N PRO A 23 -8.14 2.75 3.17
CA PRO A 23 -8.76 2.72 1.84
C PRO A 23 -8.11 3.76 0.93
N ALA A 24 -7.79 3.36 -0.30
CA ALA A 24 -7.10 4.26 -1.23
C ALA A 24 -7.93 5.52 -1.53
N ALA A 25 -9.24 5.37 -1.67
CA ALA A 25 -10.11 6.52 -1.93
C ALA A 25 -10.09 7.51 -0.78
N ALA A 26 -10.08 7.01 0.46
CA ALA A 26 -9.99 7.87 1.64
C ALA A 26 -8.63 8.57 1.71
N LEU A 27 -7.56 7.85 1.40
CA LEU A 27 -6.23 8.44 1.40
C LEU A 27 -6.08 9.52 0.33
N ALA A 28 -6.63 9.26 -0.88
CA ALA A 28 -6.63 10.24 -1.95
C ALA A 28 -7.41 11.50 -1.54
N GLY A 29 -8.56 11.32 -0.88
CA GLY A 29 -9.33 12.44 -0.37
C GLY A 29 -8.57 13.23 0.68
N TYR A 30 -7.91 12.53 1.60
CA TYR A 30 -7.13 13.18 2.64
C TYR A 30 -5.95 13.99 2.09
N THR A 31 -5.22 13.43 1.11
CA THR A 31 -4.07 14.10 0.51
C THR A 31 -4.45 15.12 -0.54
N GLY A 32 -5.70 15.10 -1.01
CA GLY A 32 -6.14 15.99 -2.09
C GLY A 32 -5.53 15.64 -3.44
N SER A 33 -5.14 14.37 -3.62
CA SER A 33 -4.43 13.97 -4.84
C SER A 33 -5.34 13.73 -6.05
N GLY A 34 -6.67 13.78 -5.88
CA GLY A 34 -7.61 13.53 -6.97
C GLY A 34 -7.80 12.02 -7.19
N PRO A 35 -7.59 11.53 -8.41
CA PRO A 35 -7.74 10.10 -8.67
C PRO A 35 -6.78 9.27 -7.83
N ILE A 36 -7.18 8.05 -7.52
CA ILE A 36 -6.35 7.12 -6.74
C ILE A 36 -5.05 6.87 -7.49
N GLN A 37 -3.92 7.02 -6.79
CA GLN A 37 -2.60 6.75 -7.30
C GLN A 37 -2.14 5.33 -6.91
N LEU A 38 -1.18 4.79 -7.65
CA LEU A 38 -0.73 3.43 -7.43
C LEU A 38 -0.22 3.19 -6.01
N TRP A 39 0.58 4.10 -5.46
CA TRP A 39 1.11 3.92 -4.11
C TRP A 39 -0.01 3.87 -3.07
N GLN A 40 -1.09 4.63 -3.28
CA GLN A 40 -2.26 4.62 -2.39
C GLN A 40 -3.00 3.29 -2.50
N PHE A 41 -3.12 2.78 -3.73
CA PHE A 41 -3.78 1.50 -3.96
C PHE A 41 -2.99 0.36 -3.31
N LEU A 42 -1.66 0.41 -3.39
CA LEU A 42 -0.83 -0.61 -2.75
C LEU A 42 -1.01 -0.60 -1.23
N LEU A 43 -1.13 0.58 -0.63
CA LEU A 43 -1.38 0.68 0.81
C LEU A 43 -2.75 0.10 1.18
N GLU A 44 -3.75 0.30 0.33
CA GLU A 44 -5.06 -0.32 0.57
C GLU A 44 -4.93 -1.84 0.61
N LEU A 45 -4.29 -2.44 -0.40
CA LEU A 45 -4.11 -3.89 -0.44
C LEU A 45 -3.28 -4.38 0.74
N LEU A 46 -2.20 -3.66 1.06
CA LEU A 46 -1.29 -4.04 2.14
C LEU A 46 -1.92 -3.94 3.52
N THR A 47 -3.02 -3.21 3.67
CA THR A 47 -3.70 -3.08 4.95
C THR A 47 -5.04 -3.80 4.96
N ASP A 48 -5.24 -4.72 4.03
CA ASP A 48 -6.42 -5.56 3.93
C ASP A 48 -5.99 -7.03 4.09
N LYS A 49 -6.39 -7.67 5.19
CA LYS A 49 -6.00 -9.05 5.46
C LYS A 49 -6.37 -10.01 4.35
N SER A 50 -7.46 -9.74 3.65
CA SER A 50 -7.92 -10.63 2.58
C SER A 50 -6.99 -10.62 1.36
N CYS A 51 -6.05 -9.68 1.30
CA CYS A 51 -5.13 -9.54 0.18
C CYS A 51 -3.75 -10.14 0.45
N GLN A 52 -3.53 -10.69 1.64
CA GLN A 52 -2.19 -11.15 2.06
C GLN A 52 -1.67 -12.31 1.24
N SER A 53 -2.54 -13.05 0.56
CA SER A 53 -2.10 -14.16 -0.28
C SER A 53 -1.35 -13.69 -1.53
N PHE A 54 -1.53 -12.45 -1.96
CA PHE A 54 -0.85 -11.96 -3.16
C PHE A 54 0.01 -10.71 -2.94
N ILE A 55 -0.16 -10.00 -1.82
CA ILE A 55 0.69 -8.87 -1.46
C ILE A 55 0.69 -8.72 0.06
N SER A 56 1.86 -8.53 0.66
CA SER A 56 1.94 -8.44 2.12
C SER A 56 3.20 -7.70 2.55
N TRP A 57 3.15 -7.12 3.74
CA TRP A 57 4.35 -6.62 4.39
C TRP A 57 5.26 -7.80 4.73
N THR A 58 6.57 -7.61 4.63
CA THR A 58 7.52 -8.67 5.00
C THR A 58 7.74 -8.76 6.51
N GLY A 59 7.40 -7.71 7.23
CA GLY A 59 7.70 -7.61 8.66
C GLY A 59 8.91 -6.74 8.94
N ASP A 60 9.60 -6.28 7.90
CA ASP A 60 10.78 -5.40 8.03
C ASP A 60 10.38 -3.98 7.66
N GLY A 61 9.89 -3.22 8.65
CA GLY A 61 9.51 -1.83 8.44
C GLY A 61 8.45 -1.68 7.35
N TRP A 62 8.71 -0.82 6.38
CA TRP A 62 7.78 -0.56 5.28
C TRP A 62 8.08 -1.40 4.04
N GLU A 63 8.80 -2.51 4.20
CA GLU A 63 9.10 -3.41 3.09
C GLU A 63 7.91 -4.33 2.80
N PHE A 64 7.63 -4.55 1.52
CA PHE A 64 6.50 -5.40 1.11
C PHE A 64 6.88 -6.23 -0.11
N LYS A 65 6.13 -7.30 -0.31
CA LYS A 65 6.38 -8.24 -1.40
C LYS A 65 5.09 -8.53 -2.14
N LEU A 66 5.19 -8.57 -3.47
CA LEU A 66 4.11 -9.02 -4.32
C LEU A 66 4.32 -10.53 -4.55
N SER A 67 3.60 -11.34 -3.77
CA SER A 67 3.68 -12.81 -3.91
C SER A 67 3.03 -13.28 -5.21
N ASP A 68 2.03 -12.54 -5.68
CA ASP A 68 1.40 -12.79 -6.98
C ASP A 68 1.29 -11.45 -7.71
N PRO A 69 2.36 -11.06 -8.43
CA PRO A 69 2.37 -9.76 -9.12
C PRO A 69 1.25 -9.61 -10.16
N ASP A 70 0.87 -10.71 -10.81
CA ASP A 70 -0.19 -10.65 -11.82
C ASP A 70 -1.55 -10.34 -11.19
N GLU A 71 -1.82 -10.89 -10.01
CA GLU A 71 -3.06 -10.58 -9.31
C GLU A 71 -3.11 -9.11 -8.87
N VAL A 72 -1.98 -8.58 -8.39
CA VAL A 72 -1.91 -7.16 -8.01
C VAL A 72 -2.18 -6.28 -9.24
N ALA A 73 -1.55 -6.62 -10.37
CA ALA A 73 -1.75 -5.85 -11.60
C ALA A 73 -3.19 -5.94 -12.09
N ARG A 74 -3.80 -7.13 -12.01
CA ARG A 74 -5.19 -7.32 -12.43
C ARG A 74 -6.12 -6.42 -11.61
N ARG A 75 -5.91 -6.38 -10.29
CA ARG A 75 -6.75 -5.56 -9.41
C ARG A 75 -6.53 -4.07 -9.64
N TRP A 76 -5.28 -3.67 -9.91
CA TRP A 76 -4.99 -2.29 -10.25
C TRP A 76 -5.69 -1.88 -11.55
N GLY A 77 -5.61 -2.76 -12.56
CA GLY A 77 -6.29 -2.50 -13.83
C GLY A 77 -7.79 -2.37 -13.66
N LYS A 78 -8.38 -3.25 -12.83
CA LYS A 78 -9.81 -3.20 -12.57
C LYS A 78 -10.20 -1.89 -11.88
N ARG A 79 -9.42 -1.47 -10.87
CA ARG A 79 -9.70 -0.23 -10.15
C ARG A 79 -9.62 0.99 -11.06
N LYS A 80 -8.68 1.00 -11.99
CA LYS A 80 -8.47 2.13 -12.89
C LYS A 80 -9.20 1.99 -14.23
N ASN A 81 -9.98 0.93 -14.38
CA ASN A 81 -10.68 0.62 -15.64
C ASN A 81 -9.71 0.53 -16.82
N LYS A 82 -8.62 -0.21 -16.60
CA LYS A 82 -7.57 -0.46 -17.59
C LYS A 82 -7.46 -1.97 -17.80
N PRO A 83 -8.31 -2.58 -18.64
CA PRO A 83 -8.36 -4.05 -18.75
C PRO A 83 -7.07 -4.69 -19.27
N LYS A 84 -6.21 -3.92 -19.92
CA LYS A 84 -4.93 -4.43 -20.43
C LYS A 84 -3.76 -4.24 -19.47
N MET A 85 -4.06 -3.86 -18.22
CA MET A 85 -3.01 -3.70 -17.21
C MET A 85 -2.33 -5.04 -16.94
N ASN A 86 -1.01 -5.02 -16.79
CA ASN A 86 -0.22 -6.19 -16.44
C ASN A 86 0.93 -5.77 -15.53
N TYR A 87 1.69 -6.75 -15.03
CA TYR A 87 2.76 -6.42 -14.10
C TYR A 87 3.86 -5.57 -14.75
N GLU A 88 4.16 -5.77 -16.01
CA GLU A 88 5.16 -4.95 -16.69
C GLU A 88 4.79 -3.47 -16.61
N LYS A 89 3.54 -3.15 -16.91
CA LYS A 89 3.06 -1.76 -16.84
C LYS A 89 3.01 -1.26 -15.40
N LEU A 90 2.57 -2.11 -14.47
CA LEU A 90 2.56 -1.74 -13.06
C LEU A 90 3.99 -1.46 -12.58
N SER A 91 4.95 -2.28 -12.97
CA SER A 91 6.33 -2.10 -12.55
C SER A 91 6.93 -0.81 -13.10
N ARG A 92 6.47 -0.34 -14.27
CA ARG A 92 6.89 0.98 -14.76
C ARG A 92 6.40 2.08 -13.84
N GLY A 93 5.18 1.96 -13.32
CA GLY A 93 4.67 2.90 -12.33
C GLY A 93 5.49 2.89 -11.06
N LEU A 94 5.90 1.69 -10.63
CA LEU A 94 6.78 1.58 -9.46
C LEU A 94 8.12 2.25 -9.71
N ARG A 95 8.71 2.04 -10.90
CA ARG A 95 9.98 2.68 -11.24
C ARG A 95 9.87 4.19 -11.26
N TYR A 96 8.71 4.73 -11.67
CA TYR A 96 8.48 6.17 -11.62
C TYR A 96 8.67 6.70 -10.19
N TYR A 97 8.28 5.89 -9.19
CA TYR A 97 8.39 6.30 -7.79
C TYR A 97 9.82 6.28 -7.25
N TYR A 98 10.75 5.61 -7.93
CA TYR A 98 12.14 5.57 -7.45
C TYR A 98 12.75 6.97 -7.40
N ASP A 99 12.59 7.74 -8.47
CA ASP A 99 13.11 9.12 -8.53
C ASP A 99 12.34 10.07 -7.64
N LYS A 100 11.12 9.71 -7.29
CA LYS A 100 10.28 10.53 -6.41
C LYS A 100 10.49 10.22 -4.94
N ASN A 101 11.32 9.23 -4.63
CA ASN A 101 11.56 8.78 -3.26
C ASN A 101 10.25 8.42 -2.53
N ILE A 102 9.38 7.71 -3.23
CA ILE A 102 8.14 7.20 -2.65
C ILE A 102 8.30 5.70 -2.37
N ILE A 103 8.74 4.94 -3.36
CA ILE A 103 8.95 3.50 -3.25
C ILE A 103 10.28 3.19 -3.93
N HIS A 104 11.06 2.30 -3.34
CA HIS A 104 12.27 1.76 -3.97
C HIS A 104 12.18 0.24 -4.04
N LYS A 105 12.92 -0.36 -4.97
CA LYS A 105 13.00 -1.80 -5.05
C LYS A 105 14.10 -2.29 -4.12
N THR A 106 13.83 -3.40 -3.44
CA THR A 106 14.86 -4.05 -2.61
C THR A 106 15.79 -4.83 -3.54
N ALA A 107 17.07 -4.44 -3.55
CA ALA A 107 18.05 -5.08 -4.43
C ALA A 107 18.20 -6.57 -4.11
N GLY A 108 18.26 -7.38 -5.17
CA GLY A 108 18.50 -8.82 -5.02
C GLY A 108 17.31 -9.65 -4.59
N LYS A 109 16.16 -9.05 -4.38
CA LYS A 109 14.95 -9.78 -3.97
C LYS A 109 13.86 -9.55 -4.99
N ARG A 110 13.36 -10.64 -5.54
CA ARG A 110 12.33 -10.59 -6.59
C ARG A 110 10.98 -10.14 -6.00
N TYR A 111 10.40 -9.10 -6.61
CA TYR A 111 9.08 -8.57 -6.26
C TYR A 111 9.00 -7.93 -4.87
N VAL A 112 10.15 -7.56 -4.30
CA VAL A 112 10.20 -6.92 -2.99
C VAL A 112 10.54 -5.46 -3.15
N TYR A 113 9.74 -4.61 -2.49
CA TYR A 113 9.82 -3.16 -2.57
C TYR A 113 9.73 -2.58 -1.16
N ARG A 114 10.02 -1.30 -1.03
CA ARG A 114 9.93 -0.62 0.26
C ARG A 114 9.43 0.80 0.04
N PHE A 115 8.46 1.22 0.86
CA PHE A 115 8.13 2.63 0.94
C PHE A 115 9.29 3.36 1.63
N VAL A 116 9.77 4.43 0.99
CA VAL A 116 10.89 5.21 1.53
C VAL A 116 10.46 6.64 1.88
N CYS A 117 9.23 7.02 1.54
CA CYS A 117 8.67 8.27 2.01
C CYS A 117 8.29 8.14 3.49
N ASP A 118 8.04 9.25 4.14
CA ASP A 118 7.72 9.25 5.57
C ASP A 118 6.25 8.90 5.79
N LEU A 119 5.96 7.61 5.66
CA LEU A 119 4.58 7.12 5.85
C LEU A 119 4.11 7.30 7.27
N GLN A 120 5.00 7.20 8.25
CA GLN A 120 4.61 7.32 9.65
C GLN A 120 4.02 8.70 9.93
N SER A 121 4.66 9.74 9.43
CA SER A 121 4.14 11.10 9.60
C SER A 121 2.84 11.33 8.84
N LEU A 122 2.74 10.76 7.64
CA LEU A 122 1.54 10.90 6.81
C LEU A 122 0.36 10.15 7.41
N LEU A 123 0.57 8.88 7.77
CA LEU A 123 -0.51 8.00 8.16
C LEU A 123 -0.84 8.09 9.65
N GLY A 124 0.15 8.32 10.49
CA GLY A 124 -0.02 8.29 11.94
C GLY A 124 0.15 6.90 12.54
N TYR A 125 0.58 5.93 11.74
CA TYR A 125 0.87 4.57 12.19
C TYR A 125 2.35 4.29 12.02
N THR A 126 2.93 3.56 12.98
CA THR A 126 4.25 2.96 12.77
C THR A 126 4.06 1.67 11.96
N PRO A 127 5.12 1.18 11.29
CA PRO A 127 4.99 -0.11 10.63
C PRO A 127 4.65 -1.22 11.61
N GLU A 128 5.20 -1.18 12.83
CA GLU A 128 4.92 -2.19 13.85
C GLU A 128 3.44 -2.21 14.25
N GLU A 129 2.82 -1.03 14.34
CA GLU A 129 1.39 -0.95 14.63
C GLU A 129 0.55 -1.62 13.53
N LEU A 130 0.86 -1.31 12.27
CA LEU A 130 0.14 -1.92 11.16
C LEU A 130 0.38 -3.42 11.10
N HIS A 131 1.63 -3.85 11.33
CA HIS A 131 1.94 -5.29 11.33
C HIS A 131 1.11 -6.01 12.39
N ALA A 132 0.99 -5.44 13.57
CA ALA A 132 0.21 -6.03 14.64
C ALA A 132 -1.28 -6.10 14.28
N MET A 133 -1.82 -5.03 13.71
CA MET A 133 -3.23 -4.97 13.31
C MET A 133 -3.56 -5.99 12.23
N LEU A 134 -2.60 -6.33 11.40
CA LEU A 134 -2.79 -7.20 10.24
C LEU A 134 -2.27 -8.61 10.47
N ASP A 135 -1.78 -8.89 11.68
CA ASP A 135 -1.21 -10.19 12.05
C ASP A 135 -0.03 -10.57 11.15
N VAL A 136 0.77 -9.59 10.78
CA VAL A 136 1.98 -9.81 9.98
C VAL A 136 3.10 -10.28 10.90
N LYS A 137 3.78 -11.35 10.49
CA LYS A 137 4.95 -11.85 11.21
C LYS A 137 6.21 -11.58 10.39
N PRO A 138 7.34 -11.27 11.05
CA PRO A 138 8.58 -11.12 10.31
C PRO A 138 8.90 -12.36 9.50
N ASP A 139 9.51 -12.18 8.32
CA ASP A 139 9.95 -13.31 7.52
C ASP A 139 11.00 -14.11 8.29
N ALA A 140 10.95 -15.44 8.13
CA ALA A 140 11.98 -16.30 8.68
C ALA A 140 13.27 -16.10 7.91
N ASP A 141 14.37 -16.10 8.62
CA ASP A 141 15.70 -15.96 8.03
C ASP A 141 16.15 -17.24 7.31
#